data_02952974ccd8d1deff46a65e826c9162
#
_entry.id   02952974ccd8d1deff46a65e826c9162
#
_cell.length_a   1.000
_cell.length_b   1.000
_cell.length_c   1.000
_cell.angle_alpha   90.00
_cell.angle_beta   90.00
_cell.angle_gamma   90.00
#
_symmetry.space_group_name_H-M   'P 1'
#
loop_
_entity.id
_entity.type
_entity.pdbx_description
1 polymer ?
#
loop_
_entity_poly.entity_id
_entity_poly.type
_entity_poly.pdbx_seq_one_letter_code
_entity_poly.pdbx_strand_id
1 'polypeptide(L)'
;GGSRNKIINGAMVIDQRNVGASVTPTNGGYQIDRYQTFTESSDGVFTVQRVADAPAGFINSAKITVTTADASIGASQRYLFLQNIEGFNVVDLGFGAAGASAVTVSFWVKASVTGAFGGSLSNGAFNRTNPFSYTINSANTWEHKKITIAGDTSGTWSTDNSVGLRVMFGIGVGSSNSGSANAWAGAGYYQPTGAVNLISTLNATLNITGVQLEVGSTATDFEHR
;
A
#
# COMPACT_ATOMS: atom_id res chain seq x y z
N GLY A 1 21.91 -12.45 -6.19
CA GLY A 1 20.47 -12.38 -6.29
C GLY A 1 19.86 -11.55 -5.20
N GLY A 2 18.87 -10.76 -5.55
CA GLY A 2 18.12 -9.96 -4.59
C GLY A 2 17.23 -10.82 -3.70
N SER A 3 16.71 -10.23 -2.64
CA SER A 3 15.74 -10.88 -1.77
C SER A 3 14.47 -11.23 -2.55
N ARG A 4 13.85 -12.36 -2.21
CA ARG A 4 12.56 -12.78 -2.76
C ARG A 4 11.49 -11.74 -2.46
N ASN A 5 11.40 -11.32 -1.19
CA ASN A 5 10.54 -10.22 -0.79
C ASN A 5 11.21 -8.90 -1.13
N LYS A 6 10.57 -8.10 -1.99
CA LYS A 6 11.07 -6.76 -2.38
C LYS A 6 10.73 -5.69 -1.32
N ILE A 7 9.82 -5.97 -0.41
CA ILE A 7 9.42 -5.07 0.67
C ILE A 7 10.42 -5.17 1.82
N ILE A 8 10.81 -4.03 2.39
CA ILE A 8 11.65 -3.92 3.60
C ILE A 8 10.75 -3.55 4.77
N ASN A 9 11.00 -4.14 5.95
CA ASN A 9 10.18 -3.93 7.15
C ASN A 9 8.70 -4.28 6.93
N GLY A 10 8.44 -5.33 6.17
CA GLY A 10 7.08 -5.77 5.87
C GLY A 10 6.28 -6.21 7.10
N ALA A 11 6.97 -6.69 8.13
CA ALA A 11 6.36 -7.12 9.41
C ALA A 11 6.25 -5.99 10.44
N MET A 12 6.55 -4.75 10.07
CA MET A 12 6.45 -3.56 10.93
C MET A 12 7.28 -3.67 12.22
N VAL A 13 8.42 -4.33 12.16
CA VAL A 13 9.29 -4.54 13.32
C VAL A 13 10.03 -3.27 13.70
N ILE A 14 10.43 -2.47 12.71
CA ILE A 14 11.31 -1.32 12.89
C ILE A 14 10.50 -0.03 12.87
N ASP A 15 10.60 0.74 13.94
CA ASP A 15 10.05 2.10 14.08
C ASP A 15 11.04 2.94 14.89
N GLN A 16 12.10 3.38 14.24
CA GLN A 16 13.18 4.12 14.90
C GLN A 16 12.79 5.56 15.25
N ARG A 17 11.90 6.17 14.46
CA ARG A 17 11.52 7.58 14.65
C ARG A 17 10.55 7.77 15.80
N ASN A 18 9.54 6.91 15.90
CA ASN A 18 8.42 7.13 16.81
C ASN A 18 8.33 6.08 17.92
N VAL A 19 9.05 4.99 17.80
CA VAL A 19 9.19 3.91 18.80
C VAL A 19 7.82 3.46 19.34
N GLY A 20 6.86 3.25 18.43
CA GLY A 20 5.51 2.83 18.77
C GLY A 20 4.56 3.97 19.19
N ALA A 21 4.98 5.22 19.13
CA ALA A 21 4.09 6.34 19.41
C ALA A 21 3.09 6.54 18.27
N SER A 22 1.87 6.95 18.61
CA SER A 22 0.86 7.37 17.64
C SER A 22 1.20 8.75 17.09
N VAL A 23 1.22 8.88 15.77
CA VAL A 23 1.64 10.12 15.10
C VAL A 23 0.61 10.51 14.05
N THR A 24 0.26 11.80 14.01
CA THR A 24 -0.47 12.38 12.88
C THR A 24 0.55 12.70 11.79
N PRO A 25 0.48 12.04 10.62
CA PRO A 25 1.48 12.22 9.58
C PRO A 25 1.37 13.58 8.90
N THR A 26 2.50 14.09 8.44
CA THR A 26 2.56 15.15 7.45
C THR A 26 2.52 14.55 6.04
N ASN A 27 2.08 15.32 5.04
CA ASN A 27 2.08 14.85 3.66
C ASN A 27 3.51 14.50 3.21
N GLY A 28 3.70 13.26 2.76
CA GLY A 28 4.99 12.73 2.35
C GLY A 28 5.91 12.30 3.50
N GLY A 29 5.43 12.33 4.76
CA GLY A 29 6.21 11.92 5.92
C GLY A 29 6.33 10.40 6.08
N TYR A 30 7.32 9.97 6.87
CA TYR A 30 7.58 8.57 7.21
C TYR A 30 7.36 8.39 8.71
N GLN A 31 6.38 7.56 9.11
CA GLN A 31 6.02 7.32 10.51
C GLN A 31 6.51 5.97 11.03
N ILE A 32 6.58 4.97 10.18
CA ILE A 32 7.20 3.66 10.43
C ILE A 32 8.29 3.48 9.38
N ASP A 33 9.42 2.91 9.75
CA ASP A 33 10.56 2.78 8.86
C ASP A 33 10.18 2.20 7.50
N ARG A 34 10.58 2.89 6.43
CA ARG A 34 10.31 2.59 5.03
C ARG A 34 8.90 2.92 4.55
N TYR A 35 7.95 3.23 5.44
CA TYR A 35 6.57 3.55 5.03
C TYR A 35 6.32 5.04 5.04
N GLN A 36 5.76 5.51 3.93
CA GLN A 36 5.42 6.90 3.67
C GLN A 36 3.90 7.06 3.67
N THR A 37 3.43 8.23 4.07
CA THR A 37 2.02 8.60 4.00
C THR A 37 1.82 9.81 3.10
N PHE A 38 0.75 9.80 2.30
CA PHE A 38 0.26 11.00 1.65
C PHE A 38 -1.05 11.43 2.28
N THR A 39 -1.13 12.71 2.62
CA THR A 39 -2.31 13.38 3.17
C THR A 39 -2.48 14.70 2.42
N GLU A 40 -3.09 14.67 1.24
CA GLU A 40 -3.17 15.84 0.37
C GLU A 40 -4.33 16.79 0.69
N SER A 41 -5.02 16.54 1.81
CA SER A 41 -6.08 17.39 2.33
C SER A 41 -6.05 17.39 3.85
N SER A 42 -6.42 18.52 4.45
CA SER A 42 -6.66 18.63 5.89
C SER A 42 -8.11 18.33 6.29
N ASP A 43 -8.97 17.99 5.32
CA ASP A 43 -10.40 17.71 5.57
C ASP A 43 -10.56 16.41 6.36
N GLY A 44 -9.70 15.42 6.11
CA GLY A 44 -9.59 14.20 6.89
C GLY A 44 -8.25 14.11 7.60
N VAL A 45 -8.23 13.52 8.77
CA VAL A 45 -7.02 13.30 9.58
C VAL A 45 -7.01 11.87 10.09
N PHE A 46 -5.86 11.24 10.03
CA PHE A 46 -5.63 9.94 10.61
C PHE A 46 -4.28 9.89 11.32
N THR A 47 -4.13 8.93 12.22
CA THR A 47 -2.85 8.63 12.87
C THR A 47 -2.27 7.34 12.35
N VAL A 48 -0.96 7.21 12.43
CA VAL A 48 -0.21 5.99 12.14
C VAL A 48 0.56 5.60 13.39
N GLN A 49 0.48 4.31 13.76
CA GLN A 49 1.17 3.79 14.93
C GLN A 49 1.60 2.34 14.68
N ARG A 50 2.82 2.00 15.08
CA ARG A 50 3.21 0.60 15.20
C ARG A 50 2.63 0.06 16.50
N VAL A 51 1.85 -1.01 16.41
CA VAL A 51 1.19 -1.64 17.56
C VAL A 51 1.53 -3.12 17.64
N ALA A 52 1.41 -3.70 18.85
CA ALA A 52 1.69 -5.11 19.11
C ALA A 52 0.47 -6.01 18.78
N ASP A 53 -0.46 -5.56 17.97
CA ASP A 53 -1.61 -6.32 17.49
C ASP A 53 -1.25 -6.92 16.12
N ALA A 54 -1.22 -8.23 16.01
CA ALA A 54 -0.76 -8.92 14.82
C ALA A 54 -1.37 -10.32 14.71
N PRO A 55 -1.46 -10.87 13.48
CA PRO A 55 -1.88 -12.25 13.29
C PRO A 55 -0.78 -13.22 13.76
N ALA A 56 -1.12 -14.51 13.87
CA ALA A 56 -0.17 -15.55 14.23
C ALA A 56 1.06 -15.52 13.31
N GLY A 57 2.24 -15.61 13.90
CA GLY A 57 3.52 -15.54 13.18
C GLY A 57 4.10 -14.14 13.05
N PHE A 58 3.39 -13.12 13.50
CA PHE A 58 3.84 -11.72 13.51
C PHE A 58 3.73 -11.13 14.91
N ILE A 59 4.45 -10.04 15.16
CA ILE A 59 4.48 -9.36 16.47
C ILE A 59 3.82 -7.99 16.38
N ASN A 60 4.00 -7.29 15.26
CA ASN A 60 3.56 -5.91 15.09
C ASN A 60 2.75 -5.72 13.82
N SER A 61 1.94 -4.67 13.84
CA SER A 61 1.28 -4.11 12.65
C SER A 61 1.35 -2.59 12.65
N ALA A 62 1.17 -2.01 11.46
CA ALA A 62 0.89 -0.59 11.31
C ALA A 62 -0.61 -0.39 11.52
N LYS A 63 -0.99 0.46 12.46
CA LYS A 63 -2.39 0.82 12.73
C LYS A 63 -2.66 2.24 12.27
N ILE A 64 -3.64 2.37 11.39
CA ILE A 64 -4.18 3.63 10.93
C ILE A 64 -5.51 3.85 11.63
N THR A 65 -5.70 5.04 12.23
CA THR A 65 -6.94 5.42 12.92
C THR A 65 -7.42 6.76 12.42
N VAL A 66 -8.65 6.84 11.95
CA VAL A 66 -9.27 8.07 11.49
C VAL A 66 -9.70 8.90 12.69
N THR A 67 -9.11 10.09 12.85
CA THR A 67 -9.40 11.01 13.95
C THR A 67 -10.28 12.18 13.53
N THR A 68 -10.28 12.53 12.25
CA THR A 68 -11.24 13.46 11.63
C THR A 68 -11.73 12.85 10.34
N ALA A 69 -13.02 12.61 10.22
CA ALA A 69 -13.59 12.00 9.03
C ALA A 69 -13.69 13.02 7.89
N ASP A 70 -13.34 12.58 6.67
CA ASP A 70 -13.65 13.27 5.43
C ASP A 70 -14.78 12.53 4.72
N ALA A 71 -16.02 12.97 4.94
CA ALA A 71 -17.20 12.33 4.38
C ALA A 71 -17.37 12.60 2.87
N SER A 72 -16.66 13.59 2.32
CA SER A 72 -16.79 14.01 0.93
C SER A 72 -15.41 14.33 0.35
N ILE A 73 -14.67 13.30 -0.03
CA ILE A 73 -13.32 13.43 -0.56
C ILE A 73 -13.37 14.17 -1.90
N GLY A 74 -12.57 15.23 -2.04
CA GLY A 74 -12.43 15.96 -3.29
C GLY A 74 -11.87 15.08 -4.41
N ALA A 75 -12.29 15.33 -5.65
CA ALA A 75 -11.97 14.46 -6.79
C ALA A 75 -10.48 14.20 -6.99
N SER A 76 -9.62 15.16 -6.68
CA SER A 76 -8.16 15.05 -6.84
C SER A 76 -7.40 14.73 -5.56
N GLN A 77 -8.09 14.53 -4.44
CA GLN A 77 -7.47 14.24 -3.15
C GLN A 77 -7.07 12.77 -3.02
N ARG A 78 -6.05 12.52 -2.21
CA ARG A 78 -5.61 11.16 -1.88
C ARG A 78 -5.06 11.09 -0.46
N TYR A 79 -5.42 10.00 0.21
CA TYR A 79 -4.87 9.57 1.50
C TYR A 79 -4.31 8.18 1.30
N LEU A 80 -2.99 8.00 1.47
CA LEU A 80 -2.29 6.76 1.15
C LEU A 80 -1.29 6.38 2.24
N PHE A 81 -1.11 5.07 2.40
CA PHE A 81 -0.01 4.47 3.14
C PHE A 81 0.77 3.57 2.18
N LEU A 82 2.09 3.77 2.05
CA LEU A 82 2.83 3.14 0.96
C LEU A 82 4.29 2.85 1.31
N GLN A 83 4.90 1.98 0.53
CA GLN A 83 6.34 1.80 0.50
C GLN A 83 6.89 2.09 -0.89
N ASN A 84 7.99 2.84 -0.93
CA ASN A 84 8.80 3.05 -2.12
C ASN A 84 9.91 2.00 -2.18
N ILE A 85 10.10 1.37 -3.33
CA ILE A 85 11.16 0.39 -3.57
C ILE A 85 12.14 0.99 -4.60
N GLU A 86 13.42 1.00 -4.26
CA GLU A 86 14.44 1.50 -5.17
C GLU A 86 14.53 0.66 -6.44
N GLY A 87 14.83 1.32 -7.56
CA GLY A 87 14.94 0.69 -8.87
C GLY A 87 15.93 -0.47 -8.90
N PHE A 88 17.05 -0.38 -8.18
CA PHE A 88 18.02 -1.47 -8.07
C PHE A 88 17.42 -2.78 -7.56
N ASN A 89 16.40 -2.71 -6.72
CA ASN A 89 15.80 -3.88 -6.10
C ASN A 89 14.69 -4.50 -6.96
N VAL A 90 14.29 -3.86 -8.06
CA VAL A 90 13.20 -4.33 -8.94
C VAL A 90 13.62 -4.45 -10.40
N VAL A 91 14.91 -4.33 -10.71
CA VAL A 91 15.46 -4.50 -12.06
C VAL A 91 15.06 -5.85 -12.66
N ASP A 92 15.07 -6.89 -11.86
CA ASP A 92 14.74 -8.27 -12.27
C ASP A 92 13.27 -8.45 -12.72
N LEU A 93 12.39 -7.51 -12.40
CA LEU A 93 10.99 -7.55 -12.83
C LEU A 93 10.86 -7.29 -14.34
N GLY A 94 11.78 -6.52 -14.94
CA GLY A 94 11.75 -6.17 -16.37
C GLY A 94 10.57 -5.28 -16.75
N PHE A 95 10.02 -4.49 -15.83
CA PHE A 95 8.91 -3.58 -16.10
C PHE A 95 9.31 -2.50 -17.10
N GLY A 96 8.39 -2.16 -17.98
CA GLY A 96 8.60 -1.22 -19.08
C GLY A 96 9.09 -1.89 -20.37
N ALA A 97 9.16 -3.20 -20.43
CA ALA A 97 9.62 -3.96 -21.59
C ALA A 97 8.79 -5.21 -21.79
N ALA A 98 8.84 -5.78 -22.99
CA ALA A 98 8.27 -7.08 -23.28
C ALA A 98 8.90 -8.13 -22.35
N GLY A 99 8.08 -9.06 -21.87
CA GLY A 99 8.53 -10.10 -20.95
C GLY A 99 8.56 -9.66 -19.49
N ALA A 100 8.01 -8.48 -19.15
CA ALA A 100 7.84 -8.06 -17.76
C ALA A 100 7.17 -9.15 -16.91
N SER A 101 7.74 -9.44 -15.75
CA SER A 101 7.28 -10.52 -14.88
C SER A 101 6.02 -10.13 -14.13
N ALA A 102 5.10 -11.08 -13.97
CA ALA A 102 4.03 -10.94 -12.99
C ALA A 102 4.61 -10.87 -11.57
N VAL A 103 3.91 -10.16 -10.69
CA VAL A 103 4.25 -10.06 -9.26
C VAL A 103 3.04 -10.43 -8.41
N THR A 104 3.30 -10.86 -7.19
CA THR A 104 2.24 -11.09 -6.20
C THR A 104 2.50 -10.21 -4.99
N VAL A 105 1.50 -9.41 -4.64
CA VAL A 105 1.43 -8.66 -3.39
C VAL A 105 0.67 -9.50 -2.38
N SER A 106 1.22 -9.72 -1.21
CA SER A 106 0.52 -10.38 -0.12
C SER A 106 0.70 -9.62 1.19
N PHE A 107 -0.31 -9.68 2.04
CA PHE A 107 -0.30 -8.99 3.33
C PHE A 107 -1.43 -9.50 4.22
N TRP A 108 -1.25 -9.28 5.51
CA TRP A 108 -2.32 -9.44 6.49
C TRP A 108 -2.95 -8.09 6.78
N VAL A 109 -4.27 -8.08 6.90
CA VAL A 109 -5.05 -6.86 7.10
C VAL A 109 -6.20 -7.11 8.07
N LYS A 110 -6.49 -6.11 8.88
CA LYS A 110 -7.63 -6.06 9.78
C LYS A 110 -8.25 -4.67 9.70
N ALA A 111 -9.55 -4.58 9.52
CA ALA A 111 -10.25 -3.30 9.44
C ALA A 111 -11.52 -3.31 10.26
N SER A 112 -11.90 -2.15 10.80
CA SER A 112 -13.18 -1.98 11.50
C SER A 112 -14.37 -1.88 10.55
N VAL A 113 -14.12 -1.58 9.29
CA VAL A 113 -15.12 -1.44 8.21
C VAL A 113 -14.93 -2.59 7.24
N THR A 114 -16.02 -3.19 6.78
CA THR A 114 -16.02 -4.24 5.76
C THR A 114 -16.21 -3.67 4.36
N GLY A 115 -15.95 -4.46 3.34
CA GLY A 115 -16.18 -4.14 1.94
C GLY A 115 -14.95 -4.29 1.07
N ALA A 116 -15.05 -3.77 -0.15
CA ALA A 116 -13.96 -3.80 -1.12
C ALA A 116 -13.05 -2.58 -0.90
N PHE A 117 -11.85 -2.84 -0.41
CA PHE A 117 -10.77 -1.88 -0.27
C PHE A 117 -9.82 -1.97 -1.46
N GLY A 118 -8.88 -1.06 -1.55
CA GLY A 118 -7.90 -1.15 -2.60
C GLY A 118 -6.61 -0.40 -2.35
N GLY A 119 -5.75 -0.55 -3.31
CA GLY A 119 -4.46 0.11 -3.40
C GLY A 119 -4.00 0.11 -4.85
N SER A 120 -2.71 0.27 -5.07
CA SER A 120 -2.15 0.29 -6.42
C SER A 120 -0.66 0.00 -6.40
N LEU A 121 -0.16 -0.51 -7.52
CA LEU A 121 1.26 -0.45 -7.87
C LEU A 121 1.50 0.76 -8.76
N SER A 122 2.65 1.41 -8.62
CA SER A 122 3.00 2.59 -9.41
C SER A 122 4.48 2.63 -9.75
N ASN A 123 4.81 3.24 -10.88
CA ASN A 123 6.19 3.67 -11.16
C ASN A 123 6.55 4.94 -10.37
N GLY A 124 7.80 5.39 -10.49
CA GLY A 124 8.29 6.59 -9.80
C GLY A 124 7.56 7.87 -10.18
N ALA A 125 7.14 8.00 -11.42
CA ALA A 125 6.48 9.20 -11.94
C ALA A 125 4.97 9.25 -11.73
N PHE A 126 4.35 8.21 -11.17
CA PHE A 126 2.89 8.09 -11.00
C PHE A 126 2.12 8.16 -12.32
N ASN A 127 2.72 7.78 -13.42
CA ASN A 127 2.08 7.76 -14.75
C ASN A 127 1.95 6.36 -15.35
N ARG A 128 2.28 5.34 -14.59
CA ARG A 128 1.95 3.93 -14.82
C ARG A 128 1.48 3.34 -13.51
N THR A 129 0.20 2.97 -13.44
CA THR A 129 -0.42 2.45 -12.22
C THR A 129 -1.30 1.25 -12.52
N ASN A 130 -1.39 0.32 -11.58
CA ASN A 130 -2.31 -0.80 -11.63
C ASN A 130 -3.04 -0.91 -10.30
N PRO A 131 -4.28 -0.42 -10.21
CA PRO A 131 -5.08 -0.56 -9.01
C PRO A 131 -5.38 -2.03 -8.69
N PHE A 132 -5.33 -2.39 -7.41
CA PHE A 132 -5.72 -3.71 -6.95
C PHE A 132 -6.82 -3.61 -5.90
N SER A 133 -7.67 -4.64 -5.84
CA SER A 133 -8.77 -4.75 -4.90
C SER A 133 -8.53 -5.88 -3.91
N TYR A 134 -8.93 -5.68 -2.66
CA TYR A 134 -9.03 -6.74 -1.67
C TYR A 134 -10.29 -6.52 -0.83
N THR A 135 -10.94 -7.62 -0.44
CA THR A 135 -12.19 -7.55 0.32
C THR A 135 -11.94 -7.84 1.78
N ILE A 136 -12.44 -6.97 2.65
CA ILE A 136 -12.55 -7.22 4.09
C ILE A 136 -13.91 -7.86 4.34
N ASN A 137 -13.93 -9.14 4.70
CA ASN A 137 -15.15 -9.91 4.86
C ASN A 137 -15.74 -9.77 6.26
N SER A 138 -14.90 -9.64 7.28
CA SER A 138 -15.31 -9.55 8.68
C SER A 138 -14.61 -8.40 9.38
N ALA A 139 -15.36 -7.56 10.06
CA ALA A 139 -14.81 -6.44 10.83
C ALA A 139 -13.91 -6.95 11.96
N ASN A 140 -12.83 -6.20 12.23
CA ASN A 140 -11.91 -6.44 13.33
C ASN A 140 -11.32 -7.86 13.37
N THR A 141 -11.13 -8.45 12.20
CA THR A 141 -10.62 -9.82 12.04
C THR A 141 -9.42 -9.80 11.07
N TRP A 142 -8.33 -10.45 11.46
CA TRP A 142 -7.17 -10.60 10.58
C TRP A 142 -7.49 -11.49 9.39
N GLU A 143 -7.22 -11.01 8.18
CA GLU A 143 -7.41 -11.73 6.91
C GLU A 143 -6.13 -11.64 6.09
N HIS A 144 -5.73 -12.75 5.46
CA HIS A 144 -4.59 -12.77 4.56
C HIS A 144 -5.04 -12.51 3.13
N LYS A 145 -4.39 -11.56 2.44
CA LYS A 145 -4.71 -11.18 1.06
C LYS A 145 -3.53 -11.48 0.14
N LYS A 146 -3.86 -11.91 -1.07
CA LYS A 146 -2.90 -12.24 -2.13
C LYS A 146 -3.46 -11.70 -3.44
N ILE A 147 -2.69 -10.86 -4.11
CA ILE A 147 -3.09 -10.27 -5.40
C ILE A 147 -1.94 -10.45 -6.38
N THR A 148 -2.22 -11.16 -7.48
CA THR A 148 -1.27 -11.30 -8.59
C THR A 148 -1.56 -10.24 -9.63
N ILE A 149 -0.51 -9.54 -10.04
CA ILE A 149 -0.58 -8.42 -10.97
C ILE A 149 0.37 -8.71 -12.13
N ALA A 150 -0.13 -8.64 -13.35
CA ALA A 150 0.69 -8.80 -14.56
C ALA A 150 1.78 -7.74 -14.60
N GLY A 151 2.95 -8.08 -15.13
CA GLY A 151 4.01 -7.11 -15.33
C GLY A 151 3.61 -6.02 -16.31
N ASP A 152 4.07 -4.79 -16.07
CA ASP A 152 3.86 -3.70 -17.01
C ASP A 152 4.88 -3.75 -18.14
N THR A 153 4.41 -3.89 -19.38
CA THR A 153 5.26 -3.89 -20.57
C THR A 153 5.50 -2.51 -21.15
N SER A 154 4.90 -1.48 -20.57
CA SER A 154 4.91 -0.10 -21.05
C SER A 154 5.48 0.86 -20.01
N GLY A 155 5.81 2.08 -20.46
CA GLY A 155 6.23 3.17 -19.60
C GLY A 155 7.70 3.11 -19.18
N THR A 156 8.06 4.03 -18.30
CA THR A 156 9.41 4.16 -17.77
C THR A 156 9.47 3.75 -16.31
N TRP A 157 10.34 2.80 -16.03
CA TRP A 157 10.55 2.24 -14.70
C TRP A 157 12.02 2.39 -14.34
N SER A 158 12.31 3.14 -13.28
CA SER A 158 13.68 3.40 -12.86
C SER A 158 14.38 2.14 -12.37
N THR A 159 15.67 2.01 -12.71
CA THR A 159 16.50 0.85 -12.37
C THR A 159 17.73 1.26 -11.55
N ASP A 160 17.77 2.49 -11.07
CA ASP A 160 18.82 3.06 -10.24
C ASP A 160 18.38 3.22 -8.78
N ASN A 161 18.95 4.17 -8.05
CA ASN A 161 18.59 4.44 -6.66
C ASN A 161 17.33 5.29 -6.49
N SER A 162 16.72 5.74 -7.58
CA SER A 162 15.40 6.40 -7.52
C SER A 162 14.28 5.38 -7.33
N VAL A 163 13.06 5.87 -7.13
CA VAL A 163 11.91 4.98 -6.93
C VAL A 163 11.64 4.16 -8.18
N GLY A 164 11.77 2.84 -8.07
CA GLY A 164 11.49 1.90 -9.14
C GLY A 164 10.05 1.41 -9.13
N LEU A 165 9.49 1.19 -7.95
CA LEU A 165 8.11 0.71 -7.79
C LEU A 165 7.56 1.16 -6.44
N ARG A 166 6.26 1.45 -6.39
CA ARG A 166 5.53 1.71 -5.14
C ARG A 166 4.46 0.67 -4.94
N VAL A 167 4.33 0.22 -3.70
CA VAL A 167 3.17 -0.55 -3.23
C VAL A 167 2.36 0.38 -2.34
N MET A 168 1.14 0.70 -2.76
CA MET A 168 0.30 1.70 -2.11
C MET A 168 -0.99 1.08 -1.60
N PHE A 169 -1.37 1.47 -0.38
CA PHE A 169 -2.66 1.12 0.22
C PHE A 169 -3.52 2.38 0.31
N GLY A 170 -4.71 2.34 -0.29
CA GLY A 170 -5.65 3.46 -0.27
C GLY A 170 -6.34 3.58 1.09
N ILE A 171 -6.30 4.78 1.67
CA ILE A 171 -7.06 5.14 2.88
C ILE A 171 -8.29 5.95 2.48
N GLY A 172 -8.17 6.68 1.40
CA GLY A 172 -9.25 7.42 0.77
C GLY A 172 -8.74 8.12 -0.48
N VAL A 173 -9.41 7.95 -1.60
CA VAL A 173 -8.95 8.47 -2.89
C VAL A 173 -10.13 9.04 -3.65
N GLY A 174 -9.97 10.25 -4.18
CA GLY A 174 -10.97 10.93 -4.98
C GLY A 174 -11.18 10.29 -6.36
N SER A 175 -12.26 10.62 -7.00
CA SER A 175 -12.69 9.99 -8.24
C SER A 175 -11.72 10.18 -9.41
N SER A 176 -10.99 11.29 -9.47
CA SER A 176 -9.99 11.54 -10.53
C SER A 176 -8.71 10.69 -10.36
N ASN A 177 -8.48 10.15 -9.17
CA ASN A 177 -7.33 9.33 -8.81
C ASN A 177 -7.69 7.85 -8.62
N SER A 178 -8.88 7.45 -9.02
CA SER A 178 -9.37 6.07 -8.97
C SER A 178 -9.58 5.54 -10.38
N GLY A 179 -9.32 4.27 -10.60
CA GLY A 179 -9.41 3.65 -11.92
C GLY A 179 -9.78 2.17 -11.88
N SER A 180 -9.73 1.53 -13.04
CA SER A 180 -10.09 0.12 -13.16
C SER A 180 -9.07 -0.77 -12.45
N ALA A 181 -9.57 -1.72 -11.67
CA ALA A 181 -8.74 -2.74 -11.04
C ALA A 181 -8.13 -3.69 -12.07
N ASN A 182 -6.95 -4.22 -11.74
CA ASN A 182 -6.24 -5.25 -12.51
C ASN A 182 -5.87 -4.83 -13.94
N ALA A 183 -5.66 -3.54 -14.17
CA ALA A 183 -5.26 -3.02 -15.47
C ALA A 183 -4.19 -1.95 -15.30
N TRP A 184 -3.12 -2.03 -16.10
CA TRP A 184 -2.13 -0.97 -16.19
C TRP A 184 -2.68 0.22 -16.96
N ALA A 185 -2.54 1.41 -16.41
CA ALA A 185 -3.00 2.66 -16.98
C ALA A 185 -1.87 3.68 -17.07
N GLY A 186 -1.90 4.52 -18.10
CA GLY A 186 -1.01 5.65 -18.28
C GLY A 186 -1.46 6.88 -17.48
N ALA A 187 -1.94 6.68 -16.26
CA ALA A 187 -2.46 7.72 -15.37
C ALA A 187 -2.19 7.36 -13.92
N GLY A 188 -2.32 8.33 -13.01
CA GLY A 188 -2.13 8.15 -11.57
C GLY A 188 -3.40 7.68 -10.90
N TYR A 189 -3.62 6.38 -10.83
CA TYR A 189 -4.73 5.77 -10.11
C TYR A 189 -4.21 5.02 -8.88
N TYR A 190 -4.75 5.35 -7.70
CA TYR A 190 -4.21 4.89 -6.42
C TYR A 190 -5.09 3.86 -5.73
N GLN A 191 -6.30 3.65 -6.25
CA GLN A 191 -7.20 2.57 -5.83
C GLN A 191 -8.23 2.29 -6.94
N PRO A 192 -8.96 1.15 -6.89
CA PRO A 192 -10.06 0.91 -7.79
C PRO A 192 -11.21 1.91 -7.59
N THR A 193 -11.88 2.26 -8.66
CA THR A 193 -13.12 3.03 -8.60
C THR A 193 -14.14 2.31 -7.72
N GLY A 194 -14.75 3.05 -6.78
CA GLY A 194 -15.77 2.51 -5.88
C GLY A 194 -15.22 1.79 -4.64
N ALA A 195 -13.90 1.76 -4.43
CA ALA A 195 -13.33 1.18 -3.21
C ALA A 195 -13.78 1.95 -1.96
N VAL A 196 -13.82 1.23 -0.84
CA VAL A 196 -14.12 1.82 0.46
C VAL A 196 -13.05 2.85 0.81
N ASN A 197 -13.50 4.03 1.25
CA ASN A 197 -12.64 5.10 1.75
C ASN A 197 -12.69 5.09 3.28
N LEU A 198 -11.68 4.52 3.92
CA LEU A 198 -11.60 4.43 5.38
C LEU A 198 -11.71 5.81 6.02
N ILE A 199 -11.08 6.82 5.41
CA ILE A 199 -11.04 8.21 5.90
C ILE A 199 -12.43 8.84 6.07
N SER A 200 -13.46 8.28 5.43
CA SER A 200 -14.82 8.78 5.51
C SER A 200 -15.56 8.38 6.79
N THR A 201 -15.00 7.50 7.58
CA THR A 201 -15.64 6.97 8.81
C THR A 201 -14.81 7.35 10.03
N LEU A 202 -15.39 8.16 10.91
CA LEU A 202 -14.73 8.56 12.15
C LEU A 202 -14.44 7.33 13.02
N ASN A 203 -13.26 7.31 13.62
CA ASN A 203 -12.73 6.23 14.46
C ASN A 203 -12.50 4.90 13.74
N ALA A 204 -12.64 4.86 12.42
CA ALA A 204 -12.31 3.66 11.65
C ALA A 204 -10.82 3.33 11.77
N THR A 205 -10.52 2.04 11.78
CA THR A 205 -9.15 1.52 11.91
C THR A 205 -8.81 0.55 10.79
N LEU A 206 -7.54 0.56 10.42
CA LEU A 206 -6.94 -0.37 9.47
C LEU A 206 -5.56 -0.78 9.99
N ASN A 207 -5.35 -2.09 10.17
CA ASN A 207 -4.06 -2.64 10.55
C ASN A 207 -3.48 -3.44 9.37
N ILE A 208 -2.20 -3.25 9.09
CA ILE A 208 -1.49 -3.95 8.00
C ILE A 208 -0.17 -4.48 8.54
N THR A 209 0.17 -5.71 8.19
CA THR A 209 1.47 -6.33 8.44
C THR A 209 1.74 -7.48 7.47
N GLY A 210 2.93 -8.04 7.52
CA GLY A 210 3.31 -9.16 6.65
C GLY A 210 3.29 -8.79 5.17
N VAL A 211 3.64 -7.54 4.84
CA VAL A 211 3.63 -7.05 3.46
C VAL A 211 4.78 -7.66 2.69
N GLN A 212 4.46 -8.29 1.57
CA GLN A 212 5.42 -8.93 0.69
C GLN A 212 5.08 -8.64 -0.77
N LEU A 213 6.10 -8.35 -1.56
CA LEU A 213 6.03 -8.27 -3.02
C LEU A 213 7.08 -9.22 -3.58
N GLU A 214 6.66 -10.15 -4.43
CA GLU A 214 7.55 -11.15 -5.00
C GLU A 214 7.24 -11.43 -6.46
N VAL A 215 8.24 -11.88 -7.20
CA VAL A 215 8.08 -12.31 -8.59
C VAL A 215 7.22 -13.56 -8.64
N GLY A 216 6.35 -13.62 -9.63
CA GLY A 216 5.52 -14.81 -9.90
C GLY A 216 4.08 -14.64 -9.44
N SER A 217 3.33 -15.73 -9.53
CA SER A 217 1.89 -15.76 -9.29
C SER A 217 1.50 -16.46 -7.98
N THR A 218 2.47 -16.77 -7.14
CA THR A 218 2.25 -17.47 -5.87
C THR A 218 2.76 -16.63 -4.71
N ALA A 219 1.95 -16.48 -3.68
CA ALA A 219 2.41 -15.93 -2.41
C ALA A 219 3.08 -17.04 -1.60
N THR A 220 4.39 -16.91 -1.39
CA THR A 220 5.16 -17.84 -0.57
C THR A 220 5.17 -17.39 0.89
N ASP A 221 5.74 -18.20 1.77
CA ASP A 221 5.87 -17.86 3.18
C ASP A 221 6.59 -16.53 3.35
N PHE A 222 6.18 -15.76 4.37
CA PHE A 222 6.73 -14.43 4.59
C PHE A 222 8.24 -14.47 4.82
N GLU A 223 8.96 -13.65 4.06
CA GLU A 223 10.40 -13.43 4.21
C GLU A 223 10.65 -12.10 4.93
N HIS A 224 11.25 -12.18 6.10
CA HIS A 224 11.68 -10.98 6.84
C HIS A 224 12.86 -10.30 6.15
N ARG A 225 12.81 -8.96 6.09
CA ARG A 225 13.84 -8.15 5.44
C ARG A 225 13.96 -6.76 6.07
#